data_b24a6e75bb2eb631f99f7da21784b45a
#
_entry.id   b24a6e75bb2eb631f99f7da21784b45a
#
_cell.length_a   1.000
_cell.length_b   1.000
_cell.length_c   1.000
_cell.angle_alpha   90.00
_cell.angle_beta   90.00
_cell.angle_gamma   90.00
#
_symmetry.space_group_name_H-M   'P 1'
#
loop_
_entity.id
_entity.type
_entity.pdbx_description
1 polymer ?
#
loop_
_entity_poly.entity_id
_entity_poly.type
_entity_poly.pdbx_seq_one_letter_code
_entity_poly.pdbx_strand_id
1 'polypeptide(L)'
;MVDTVGIVGLGLIGGSLARRLTERGVRVVAWNHRPHPYAQAEADGIFCKSTLSELMDAEPDVVVLCNPLKAMPAILAALAPLMGDHPNTTLTDVGSVKGMVRDQVKAAGLGKCYVGAHPMAGNELSGWQAADPHLYDGALWAITVDESTDYRRFLDVAAMITKDVGNRVIVVDDETHDKAAAMISHMPHVVSTALINELVANPDRNIAAALAAGCWRDMTRVSLTDPDRTRAMVEEDSLNVEALLRRMAARLTDMADQLHAGAAGEQDVMGFFAEGDPFRRYKAAVTHAGITAAQAGTATAQQAGTTAAGFPERELAVPEAGWQQTLLFSARRGEAITGFVHPRQAIIQLRPAM
;
A
#
# COMPACT_ATOMS: atom_id res chain seq x y z
N MET A 1 19.45 -3.39 13.57
CA MET A 1 19.00 -4.60 12.82
C MET A 1 17.66 -4.94 13.44
N VAL A 2 16.67 -5.26 12.65
CA VAL A 2 15.36 -5.64 13.18
C VAL A 2 15.40 -7.16 13.39
N ASP A 3 15.41 -7.58 14.66
CA ASP A 3 15.52 -8.99 15.02
C ASP A 3 14.17 -9.58 15.44
N THR A 4 13.32 -8.76 16.07
CA THR A 4 11.99 -9.15 16.51
C THR A 4 10.93 -8.18 16.00
N VAL A 5 9.87 -8.69 15.36
CA VAL A 5 8.72 -7.90 14.86
C VAL A 5 7.45 -8.32 15.56
N GLY A 6 6.74 -7.37 16.15
CA GLY A 6 5.41 -7.53 16.72
C GLY A 6 4.32 -7.24 15.69
N ILE A 7 3.41 -8.18 15.45
CA ILE A 7 2.28 -8.00 14.52
C ILE A 7 0.97 -7.90 15.31
N VAL A 8 0.27 -6.79 15.15
CA VAL A 8 -1.05 -6.54 15.77
C VAL A 8 -2.13 -6.72 14.71
N GLY A 9 -2.71 -7.92 14.66
CA GLY A 9 -3.74 -8.31 13.68
C GLY A 9 -3.24 -9.33 12.66
N LEU A 10 -3.80 -10.54 12.70
CA LEU A 10 -3.49 -11.67 11.83
C LEU A 10 -4.59 -11.89 10.77
N GLY A 11 -4.87 -10.86 9.97
CA GLY A 11 -5.71 -10.95 8.78
C GLY A 11 -4.92 -11.28 7.51
N LEU A 12 -5.49 -10.96 6.33
CA LEU A 12 -4.78 -11.10 5.05
C LEU A 12 -3.41 -10.40 5.08
N ILE A 13 -3.40 -9.11 5.39
CA ILE A 13 -2.18 -8.27 5.33
C ILE A 13 -1.19 -8.66 6.45
N GLY A 14 -1.62 -8.63 7.72
CA GLY A 14 -0.74 -8.93 8.85
C GLY A 14 -0.31 -10.39 8.92
N GLY A 15 -1.18 -11.33 8.54
CA GLY A 15 -0.84 -12.74 8.44
C GLY A 15 0.19 -13.03 7.34
N SER A 16 0.02 -12.40 6.17
CA SER A 16 1.00 -12.49 5.07
C SER A 16 2.35 -11.92 5.47
N LEU A 17 2.35 -10.75 6.16
CA LEU A 17 3.57 -10.14 6.66
C LEU A 17 4.27 -11.03 7.70
N ALA A 18 3.51 -11.56 8.64
CA ALA A 18 4.02 -12.46 9.67
C ALA A 18 4.69 -13.71 9.06
N ARG A 19 4.02 -14.38 8.11
CA ARG A 19 4.57 -15.52 7.38
C ARG A 19 5.83 -15.16 6.62
N ARG A 20 5.80 -14.05 5.86
CA ARG A 20 6.95 -13.57 5.07
C ARG A 20 8.18 -13.31 5.94
N LEU A 21 8.02 -12.61 7.05
CA LEU A 21 9.11 -12.30 7.98
C LEU A 21 9.66 -13.58 8.63
N THR A 22 8.79 -14.52 9.03
CA THR A 22 9.20 -15.81 9.61
C THR A 22 10.01 -16.64 8.61
N GLU A 23 9.58 -16.71 7.33
CA GLU A 23 10.34 -17.40 6.26
C GLU A 23 11.72 -16.77 6.02
N ARG A 24 11.86 -15.48 6.31
CA ARG A 24 13.12 -14.74 6.21
C ARG A 24 13.99 -14.83 7.47
N GLY A 25 13.56 -15.57 8.46
CA GLY A 25 14.30 -15.82 9.71
C GLY A 25 14.17 -14.70 10.75
N VAL A 26 13.23 -13.76 10.59
CA VAL A 26 12.90 -12.76 11.60
C VAL A 26 12.02 -13.40 12.66
N ARG A 27 12.30 -13.12 13.94
CA ARG A 27 11.44 -13.56 15.04
C ARG A 27 10.14 -12.74 15.01
N VAL A 28 8.99 -13.40 14.81
CA VAL A 28 7.69 -12.76 14.77
C VAL A 28 6.89 -13.13 16.01
N VAL A 29 6.46 -12.11 16.76
CA VAL A 29 5.48 -12.23 17.83
C VAL A 29 4.17 -11.58 17.36
N ALA A 30 3.01 -12.19 17.65
CA ALA A 30 1.76 -11.67 17.12
C ALA A 30 0.65 -11.67 18.16
N TRP A 31 -0.21 -10.66 18.08
CA TRP A 31 -1.47 -10.60 18.80
C TRP A 31 -2.61 -10.39 17.81
N ASN A 32 -3.74 -11.06 18.06
CA ASN A 32 -4.96 -10.88 17.29
C ASN A 32 -6.16 -10.79 18.23
N HIS A 33 -7.11 -9.92 17.91
CA HIS A 33 -8.32 -9.70 18.70
C HIS A 33 -9.10 -11.00 19.03
N ARG A 34 -9.07 -11.96 18.11
CA ARG A 34 -9.65 -13.31 18.30
C ARG A 34 -8.58 -14.36 18.10
N PRO A 35 -8.46 -15.37 18.99
CA PRO A 35 -7.36 -16.35 18.91
C PRO A 35 -7.54 -17.42 17.82
N HIS A 36 -8.58 -17.35 16.99
CA HIS A 36 -8.87 -18.36 15.96
C HIS A 36 -7.72 -18.67 14.99
N PRO A 37 -6.78 -17.73 14.64
CA PRO A 37 -5.66 -18.06 13.76
C PRO A 37 -4.45 -18.66 14.50
N TYR A 38 -4.41 -18.67 15.84
CA TYR A 38 -3.20 -18.92 16.61
C TYR A 38 -2.61 -20.31 16.37
N ALA A 39 -3.43 -21.36 16.40
CA ALA A 39 -2.91 -22.71 16.19
C ALA A 39 -2.19 -22.90 14.85
N GLN A 40 -2.69 -22.26 13.79
CA GLN A 40 -2.06 -22.31 12.47
C GLN A 40 -0.85 -21.37 12.39
N ALA A 41 -0.94 -20.18 12.97
CA ALA A 41 0.15 -19.23 13.01
C ALA A 41 1.36 -19.79 13.79
N GLU A 42 1.12 -20.47 14.90
CA GLU A 42 2.15 -21.14 15.68
C GLU A 42 2.79 -22.33 14.92
N ALA A 43 1.99 -23.06 14.14
CA ALA A 43 2.53 -24.11 13.25
C ALA A 43 3.41 -23.52 12.14
N ASP A 44 3.16 -22.26 11.72
CA ASP A 44 4.00 -21.51 10.77
C ASP A 44 5.23 -20.84 11.45
N GLY A 45 5.44 -21.04 12.76
CA GLY A 45 6.59 -20.51 13.51
C GLY A 45 6.39 -19.10 14.07
N ILE A 46 5.16 -18.58 14.11
CA ILE A 46 4.80 -17.28 14.67
C ILE A 46 4.45 -17.42 16.15
N PHE A 47 5.05 -16.63 17.03
CA PHE A 47 4.81 -16.71 18.48
C PHE A 47 3.57 -15.90 18.87
N CYS A 48 2.41 -16.55 18.98
CA CYS A 48 1.16 -15.89 19.34
C CYS A 48 1.12 -15.51 20.82
N LYS A 49 0.54 -14.35 21.12
CA LYS A 49 0.41 -13.77 22.46
C LYS A 49 -1.05 -13.51 22.78
N SER A 50 -1.45 -13.78 24.03
CA SER A 50 -2.82 -13.60 24.46
C SER A 50 -3.21 -12.14 24.71
N THR A 51 -2.22 -11.30 25.02
CA THR A 51 -2.40 -9.87 25.31
C THR A 51 -1.37 -9.01 24.59
N LEU A 52 -1.67 -7.72 24.43
CA LEU A 52 -0.70 -6.74 23.91
C LEU A 52 0.49 -6.55 24.87
N SER A 53 0.28 -6.70 26.19
CA SER A 53 1.37 -6.67 27.17
C SER A 53 2.36 -7.80 26.90
N GLU A 54 1.90 -9.06 26.77
CA GLU A 54 2.76 -10.19 26.46
C GLU A 54 3.47 -10.04 25.09
N LEU A 55 2.87 -9.33 24.13
CA LEU A 55 3.54 -9.01 22.88
C LEU A 55 4.67 -8.03 23.11
N MET A 56 4.45 -6.99 23.93
CA MET A 56 5.49 -6.00 24.26
C MET A 56 6.59 -6.57 25.15
N ASP A 57 6.26 -7.49 26.09
CA ASP A 57 7.23 -8.21 26.93
C ASP A 57 8.24 -9.06 26.11
N ALA A 58 7.93 -9.33 24.84
CA ALA A 58 8.86 -9.97 23.92
C ALA A 58 9.88 -8.99 23.31
N GLU A 59 9.87 -7.73 23.71
CA GLU A 59 10.77 -6.63 23.30
C GLU A 59 10.92 -6.50 21.78
N PRO A 60 9.81 -6.29 21.01
CA PRO A 60 9.92 -6.13 19.58
C PRO A 60 10.62 -4.83 19.19
N ASP A 61 11.52 -4.89 18.20
CA ASP A 61 12.15 -3.72 17.61
C ASP A 61 11.13 -2.86 16.85
N VAL A 62 10.22 -3.51 16.15
CA VAL A 62 9.13 -2.87 15.39
C VAL A 62 7.81 -3.53 15.73
N VAL A 63 6.79 -2.73 16.03
CA VAL A 63 5.38 -3.16 16.14
C VAL A 63 4.61 -2.67 14.94
N VAL A 64 3.97 -3.58 14.20
CA VAL A 64 3.21 -3.30 12.98
C VAL A 64 1.72 -3.44 13.26
N LEU A 65 0.96 -2.34 13.13
CA LEU A 65 -0.48 -2.30 13.29
C LEU A 65 -1.16 -2.74 11.97
N CYS A 66 -1.71 -3.95 11.98
CA CYS A 66 -2.40 -4.58 10.84
C CYS A 66 -3.91 -4.76 11.10
N ASN A 67 -4.44 -4.06 12.07
CA ASN A 67 -5.86 -4.06 12.42
C ASN A 67 -6.67 -3.12 11.50
N PRO A 68 -7.99 -3.33 11.34
CA PRO A 68 -8.86 -2.38 10.66
C PRO A 68 -8.76 -0.98 11.27
N LEU A 69 -8.80 0.08 10.45
CA LEU A 69 -8.60 1.46 10.91
C LEU A 69 -9.65 1.89 11.96
N LYS A 70 -10.87 1.40 11.87
CA LYS A 70 -11.91 1.62 12.91
C LYS A 70 -11.54 1.10 14.31
N ALA A 71 -10.64 0.11 14.39
CA ALA A 71 -10.15 -0.42 15.67
C ALA A 71 -8.87 0.29 16.15
N MET A 72 -8.26 1.12 15.32
CA MET A 72 -6.99 1.78 15.60
C MET A 72 -6.99 2.59 16.90
N PRO A 73 -7.99 3.45 17.19
CA PRO A 73 -7.99 4.23 18.44
C PRO A 73 -7.95 3.38 19.71
N ALA A 74 -8.69 2.27 19.74
CA ALA A 74 -8.72 1.37 20.90
C ALA A 74 -7.38 0.62 21.06
N ILE A 75 -6.77 0.18 19.97
CA ILE A 75 -5.47 -0.48 19.99
C ILE A 75 -4.37 0.49 20.45
N LEU A 76 -4.36 1.71 19.91
CA LEU A 76 -3.41 2.74 20.31
C LEU A 76 -3.54 3.12 21.78
N ALA A 77 -4.77 3.25 22.30
CA ALA A 77 -5.01 3.50 23.71
C ALA A 77 -4.48 2.38 24.62
N ALA A 78 -4.57 1.12 24.18
CA ALA A 78 -4.05 -0.03 24.91
C ALA A 78 -2.51 -0.13 24.82
N LEU A 79 -1.91 0.27 23.70
CA LEU A 79 -0.45 0.25 23.49
C LEU A 79 0.27 1.43 24.16
N ALA A 80 -0.36 2.60 24.28
CA ALA A 80 0.28 3.81 24.76
C ALA A 80 0.99 3.64 26.12
N PRO A 81 0.37 3.07 27.16
CA PRO A 81 1.05 2.84 28.43
C PRO A 81 2.21 1.83 28.30
N LEU A 82 2.08 0.81 27.46
CA LEU A 82 3.09 -0.22 27.27
C LEU A 82 4.33 0.32 26.54
N MET A 83 4.11 1.14 25.53
CA MET A 83 5.20 1.77 24.75
C MET A 83 6.09 2.68 25.59
N GLY A 84 5.59 3.19 26.71
CA GLY A 84 6.39 3.98 27.67
C GLY A 84 7.55 3.20 28.26
N ASP A 85 7.36 1.93 28.53
CA ASP A 85 8.37 1.02 29.08
C ASP A 85 9.33 0.46 28.00
N HIS A 86 8.98 0.66 26.72
CA HIS A 86 9.74 0.17 25.56
C HIS A 86 10.18 1.33 24.63
N PRO A 87 11.05 2.26 25.10
CA PRO A 87 11.37 3.50 24.37
C PRO A 87 12.11 3.27 23.05
N ASN A 88 12.68 2.10 22.85
CA ASN A 88 13.39 1.75 21.62
C ASN A 88 12.49 1.12 20.55
N THR A 89 11.32 0.63 20.88
CA THR A 89 10.38 0.02 19.94
C THR A 89 9.85 1.07 18.97
N THR A 90 9.89 0.78 17.68
CA THR A 90 9.30 1.60 16.61
C THR A 90 7.90 1.12 16.30
N LEU A 91 6.94 2.03 16.26
CA LEU A 91 5.56 1.75 15.86
C LEU A 91 5.35 2.09 14.38
N THR A 92 4.73 1.19 13.64
CA THR A 92 4.32 1.41 12.25
C THR A 92 2.96 0.77 11.99
N ASP A 93 2.41 1.00 10.80
CA ASP A 93 1.14 0.41 10.39
C ASP A 93 1.17 -0.01 8.92
N VAL A 94 0.06 -0.57 8.44
CA VAL A 94 -0.14 -0.97 7.04
C VAL A 94 -1.44 -0.39 6.45
N GLY A 95 -2.02 0.60 7.10
CA GLY A 95 -3.31 1.20 6.73
C GLY A 95 -3.26 1.92 5.38
N SER A 96 -4.38 1.92 4.67
CA SER A 96 -4.52 2.53 3.34
C SER A 96 -4.65 4.06 3.38
N VAL A 97 -4.87 4.65 4.56
CA VAL A 97 -4.95 6.11 4.79
C VAL A 97 -3.94 6.49 5.86
N LYS A 98 -3.09 7.47 5.59
CA LYS A 98 -1.97 7.83 6.48
C LYS A 98 -2.26 9.02 7.38
N GLY A 99 -2.90 10.07 6.85
CA GLY A 99 -3.20 11.28 7.61
C GLY A 99 -4.05 10.98 8.85
N MET A 100 -5.16 10.26 8.68
CA MET A 100 -6.03 9.86 9.79
C MET A 100 -5.30 9.00 10.82
N VAL A 101 -4.49 8.03 10.39
CA VAL A 101 -3.73 7.15 11.31
C VAL A 101 -2.72 7.97 12.10
N ARG A 102 -2.00 8.88 11.48
CA ARG A 102 -1.03 9.77 12.16
C ARG A 102 -1.71 10.64 13.21
N ASP A 103 -2.89 11.19 12.91
CA ASP A 103 -3.64 12.00 13.87
C ASP A 103 -4.09 11.17 15.08
N GLN A 104 -4.56 9.94 14.87
CA GLN A 104 -4.92 9.02 15.95
C GLN A 104 -3.69 8.62 16.79
N VAL A 105 -2.55 8.37 16.17
CA VAL A 105 -1.28 8.06 16.84
C VAL A 105 -0.79 9.26 17.67
N LYS A 106 -0.86 10.47 17.11
CA LYS A 106 -0.53 11.71 17.84
C LYS A 106 -1.47 11.93 19.03
N ALA A 107 -2.76 11.71 18.86
CA ALA A 107 -3.76 11.81 19.93
C ALA A 107 -3.50 10.81 21.06
N ALA A 108 -2.96 9.62 20.75
CA ALA A 108 -2.57 8.61 21.73
C ALA A 108 -1.20 8.90 22.39
N GLY A 109 -0.50 10.00 22.04
CA GLY A 109 0.82 10.34 22.57
C GLY A 109 1.98 9.55 21.98
N LEU A 110 1.75 8.76 20.91
CA LEU A 110 2.73 7.84 20.30
C LEU A 110 3.45 8.42 19.07
N GLY A 111 3.22 9.69 18.74
CA GLY A 111 3.78 10.32 17.53
C GLY A 111 5.31 10.25 17.43
N LYS A 112 6.04 10.27 18.55
CA LYS A 112 7.52 10.21 18.57
C LYS A 112 8.09 8.84 18.22
N CYS A 113 7.33 7.78 18.39
CA CYS A 113 7.77 6.41 18.09
C CYS A 113 7.19 5.85 16.80
N TYR A 114 6.41 6.64 16.06
CA TYR A 114 5.66 6.19 14.91
C TYR A 114 6.25 6.64 13.57
N VAL A 115 6.21 5.72 12.61
CA VAL A 115 6.50 5.96 11.20
C VAL A 115 5.43 5.24 10.37
N GLY A 116 4.62 5.96 9.63
CA GLY A 116 3.55 5.38 8.81
C GLY A 116 4.09 4.59 7.64
N ALA A 117 3.47 3.44 7.35
CA ALA A 117 3.78 2.67 6.15
C ALA A 117 2.50 2.10 5.52
N HIS A 118 2.57 1.81 4.21
CA HIS A 118 1.47 1.20 3.49
C HIS A 118 2.01 0.32 2.34
N PRO A 119 1.79 -1.01 2.37
CA PRO A 119 2.12 -1.88 1.25
C PRO A 119 1.13 -1.67 0.10
N MET A 120 1.64 -1.38 -1.11
CA MET A 120 0.82 -1.38 -2.31
C MET A 120 0.55 -2.82 -2.74
N ALA A 121 -0.12 -3.58 -1.88
CA ALA A 121 -0.44 -4.99 -2.04
C ALA A 121 -1.79 -5.31 -1.39
N GLY A 122 -2.48 -6.31 -1.91
CA GLY A 122 -3.78 -6.76 -1.42
C GLY A 122 -4.56 -7.47 -2.52
N ASN A 123 -5.60 -8.16 -2.10
CA ASN A 123 -6.58 -8.80 -2.99
C ASN A 123 -7.98 -8.70 -2.37
N GLU A 124 -8.97 -9.29 -3.03
CA GLU A 124 -10.36 -9.30 -2.60
C GLU A 124 -10.64 -10.21 -1.40
N LEU A 125 -9.70 -11.08 -1.02
CA LEU A 125 -9.85 -12.03 0.08
C LEU A 125 -9.64 -11.38 1.45
N SER A 126 -10.00 -12.09 2.51
CA SER A 126 -9.87 -11.60 3.88
C SER A 126 -9.59 -12.72 4.89
N GLY A 127 -9.11 -12.31 6.07
CA GLY A 127 -8.82 -13.22 7.19
C GLY A 127 -7.51 -13.99 7.04
N TRP A 128 -7.21 -14.80 8.05
CA TRP A 128 -5.98 -15.61 8.13
C TRP A 128 -5.85 -16.64 7.01
N GLN A 129 -6.95 -17.25 6.59
CA GLN A 129 -6.96 -18.29 5.56
C GLN A 129 -6.50 -17.77 4.18
N ALA A 130 -6.61 -16.47 3.97
CA ALA A 130 -6.16 -15.78 2.75
C ALA A 130 -4.71 -15.27 2.85
N ALA A 131 -4.07 -15.41 4.02
CA ALA A 131 -2.69 -14.96 4.20
C ALA A 131 -1.73 -15.78 3.35
N ASP A 132 -0.88 -15.08 2.59
CA ASP A 132 0.10 -15.64 1.67
C ASP A 132 1.43 -14.88 1.82
N PRO A 133 2.55 -15.55 2.14
CA PRO A 133 3.86 -14.90 2.26
C PRO A 133 4.31 -14.23 0.95
N HIS A 134 3.76 -14.65 -0.19
CA HIS A 134 4.03 -14.08 -1.52
C HIS A 134 3.17 -12.86 -1.87
N LEU A 135 2.22 -12.47 -1.01
CA LEU A 135 1.37 -11.29 -1.24
C LEU A 135 2.17 -10.02 -1.55
N TYR A 136 3.36 -9.92 -0.99
CA TYR A 136 4.24 -8.76 -1.12
C TYR A 136 5.28 -8.88 -2.24
N ASP A 137 5.30 -9.97 -3.01
CA ASP A 137 6.31 -10.16 -4.06
C ASP A 137 6.27 -9.03 -5.08
N GLY A 138 7.37 -8.27 -5.17
CA GLY A 138 7.50 -7.12 -6.06
C GLY A 138 6.74 -5.85 -5.63
N ALA A 139 6.06 -5.85 -4.49
CA ALA A 139 5.31 -4.70 -4.02
C ALA A 139 6.20 -3.48 -3.75
N LEU A 140 5.63 -2.30 -3.96
CA LEU A 140 6.18 -1.04 -3.48
C LEU A 140 5.50 -0.70 -2.16
N TRP A 141 6.25 -0.21 -1.19
CA TRP A 141 5.69 0.32 0.06
C TRP A 141 5.84 1.83 0.08
N ALA A 142 4.82 2.53 0.49
CA ALA A 142 4.97 3.91 0.92
C ALA A 142 5.43 3.94 2.38
N ILE A 143 6.40 4.80 2.69
CA ILE A 143 6.68 5.23 4.07
C ILE A 143 6.35 6.71 4.14
N THR A 144 5.58 7.12 5.15
CA THR A 144 5.23 8.52 5.31
C THR A 144 6.04 9.18 6.42
N VAL A 145 6.55 10.38 6.08
CA VAL A 145 7.39 11.18 6.97
C VAL A 145 6.88 12.61 7.06
N ASP A 146 7.08 13.22 8.23
CA ASP A 146 6.92 14.65 8.48
C ASP A 146 8.15 15.20 9.19
N GLU A 147 8.16 16.50 9.54
CA GLU A 147 9.28 17.15 10.21
C GLU A 147 9.59 16.54 11.59
N SER A 148 8.61 15.91 12.24
CA SER A 148 8.75 15.28 13.56
C SER A 148 9.23 13.85 13.51
N THR A 149 9.32 13.24 12.33
CA THR A 149 9.70 11.84 12.15
C THR A 149 11.15 11.61 12.53
N ASP A 150 11.40 10.69 13.45
CA ASP A 150 12.74 10.29 13.87
C ASP A 150 13.43 9.44 12.81
N TYR A 151 14.68 9.78 12.46
CA TYR A 151 15.42 9.12 11.39
C TYR A 151 15.78 7.66 11.72
N ARG A 152 16.11 7.35 12.96
CA ARG A 152 16.41 5.97 13.37
C ARG A 152 15.18 5.08 13.19
N ARG A 153 14.02 5.57 13.60
CA ARG A 153 12.75 4.86 13.44
C ARG A 153 12.35 4.68 11.97
N PHE A 154 12.61 5.71 11.15
CA PHE A 154 12.46 5.58 9.70
C PHE A 154 13.35 4.44 9.17
N LEU A 155 14.62 4.35 9.61
CA LEU A 155 15.52 3.28 9.20
C LEU A 155 15.06 1.90 9.67
N ASP A 156 14.50 1.77 10.88
CA ASP A 156 13.97 0.51 11.38
C ASP A 156 12.87 -0.02 10.44
N VAL A 157 11.89 0.84 10.07
CA VAL A 157 10.81 0.47 9.16
C VAL A 157 11.32 0.22 7.73
N ALA A 158 12.19 1.10 7.23
CA ALA A 158 12.76 0.95 5.89
C ALA A 158 13.62 -0.32 5.76
N ALA A 159 14.40 -0.67 6.78
CA ALA A 159 15.20 -1.90 6.82
C ALA A 159 14.30 -3.15 6.87
N MET A 160 13.28 -3.16 7.72
CA MET A 160 12.29 -4.23 7.75
C MET A 160 11.69 -4.46 6.36
N ILE A 161 11.29 -3.39 5.68
CA ILE A 161 10.66 -3.52 4.34
C ILE A 161 11.67 -3.94 3.28
N THR A 162 12.85 -3.29 3.22
CA THR A 162 13.78 -3.52 2.10
C THR A 162 14.59 -4.79 2.28
N LYS A 163 15.02 -5.11 3.48
CA LYS A 163 15.86 -6.27 3.77
C LYS A 163 15.04 -7.51 4.12
N ASP A 164 14.12 -7.38 5.10
CA ASP A 164 13.48 -8.54 5.70
C ASP A 164 12.24 -8.96 4.91
N VAL A 165 11.41 -8.03 4.40
CA VAL A 165 10.33 -8.35 3.46
C VAL A 165 10.88 -8.53 2.03
N GLY A 166 11.93 -7.81 1.65
CA GLY A 166 12.53 -7.87 0.32
C GLY A 166 11.82 -7.00 -0.70
N ASN A 167 11.25 -5.87 -0.26
CA ASN A 167 10.50 -4.94 -1.09
C ASN A 167 11.21 -3.59 -1.25
N ARG A 168 10.58 -2.67 -1.94
CA ARG A 168 11.06 -1.31 -2.19
C ARG A 168 10.22 -0.30 -1.46
N VAL A 169 10.81 0.85 -1.19
CA VAL A 169 10.15 1.95 -0.46
C VAL A 169 10.14 3.22 -1.30
N ILE A 170 9.00 3.91 -1.34
CA ILE A 170 8.89 5.31 -1.74
C ILE A 170 8.56 6.15 -0.49
N VAL A 171 9.23 7.29 -0.33
CA VAL A 171 9.05 8.14 0.85
C VAL A 171 8.22 9.37 0.47
N VAL A 172 7.07 9.52 1.10
CA VAL A 172 6.11 10.60 0.82
C VAL A 172 5.63 11.26 2.12
N ASP A 173 4.96 12.40 2.05
CA ASP A 173 4.15 12.92 3.15
C ASP A 173 2.76 12.29 3.15
N ASP A 174 2.03 12.38 4.28
CA ASP A 174 0.72 11.77 4.44
C ASP A 174 -0.30 12.30 3.43
N GLU A 175 -0.29 13.61 3.15
CA GLU A 175 -1.22 14.25 2.22
C GLU A 175 -1.00 13.77 0.78
N THR A 176 0.26 13.72 0.35
CA THR A 176 0.64 13.19 -0.97
C THR A 176 0.27 11.72 -1.09
N HIS A 177 0.51 10.93 -0.03
CA HIS A 177 0.11 9.52 0.03
C HIS A 177 -1.40 9.36 -0.18
N ASP A 178 -2.22 10.01 0.65
CA ASP A 178 -3.66 9.83 0.65
C ASP A 178 -4.29 10.28 -0.68
N LYS A 179 -3.84 11.41 -1.25
CA LYS A 179 -4.23 11.84 -2.60
C LYS A 179 -3.89 10.81 -3.68
N ALA A 180 -2.70 10.21 -3.59
CA ALA A 180 -2.29 9.16 -4.53
C ALA A 180 -3.11 7.88 -4.34
N ALA A 181 -3.30 7.41 -3.11
CA ALA A 181 -4.11 6.23 -2.80
C ALA A 181 -5.58 6.40 -3.25
N ALA A 182 -6.17 7.57 -3.01
CA ALA A 182 -7.50 7.90 -3.51
C ALA A 182 -7.59 7.76 -5.05
N MET A 183 -6.58 8.27 -5.77
CA MET A 183 -6.53 8.25 -7.23
C MET A 183 -6.38 6.83 -7.81
N ILE A 184 -5.47 6.03 -7.25
CA ILE A 184 -5.09 4.73 -7.85
C ILE A 184 -5.81 3.53 -7.26
N SER A 185 -6.53 3.70 -6.14
CA SER A 185 -7.22 2.62 -5.43
C SER A 185 -8.66 2.97 -5.06
N HIS A 186 -8.89 3.98 -4.20
CA HIS A 186 -10.20 4.20 -3.61
C HIS A 186 -11.25 4.62 -4.66
N MET A 187 -10.96 5.62 -5.49
CA MET A 187 -11.84 6.02 -6.60
C MET A 187 -12.09 4.86 -7.60
N PRO A 188 -11.08 4.11 -8.07
CA PRO A 188 -11.31 2.94 -8.92
C PRO A 188 -12.30 1.92 -8.37
N HIS A 189 -12.31 1.65 -7.04
CA HIS A 189 -13.31 0.76 -6.44
C HIS A 189 -14.72 1.33 -6.56
N VAL A 190 -14.92 2.63 -6.35
CA VAL A 190 -16.24 3.29 -6.51
C VAL A 190 -16.69 3.24 -7.96
N VAL A 191 -15.82 3.57 -8.92
CA VAL A 191 -16.13 3.56 -10.35
C VAL A 191 -16.45 2.14 -10.83
N SER A 192 -15.69 1.15 -10.41
CA SER A 192 -15.93 -0.26 -10.71
C SER A 192 -17.28 -0.73 -10.15
N THR A 193 -17.61 -0.32 -8.92
CA THR A 193 -18.91 -0.64 -8.31
C THR A 193 -20.06 0.06 -9.08
N ALA A 194 -19.87 1.30 -9.50
CA ALA A 194 -20.86 2.00 -10.32
C ALA A 194 -21.14 1.28 -11.64
N LEU A 195 -20.11 0.72 -12.30
CA LEU A 195 -20.29 -0.08 -13.52
C LEU A 195 -21.16 -1.31 -13.27
N ILE A 196 -20.94 -2.07 -12.20
CA ILE A 196 -21.80 -3.22 -11.90
C ILE A 196 -23.22 -2.82 -11.51
N ASN A 197 -23.40 -1.68 -10.84
CA ASN A 197 -24.72 -1.16 -10.49
C ASN A 197 -25.50 -0.79 -11.75
N GLU A 198 -24.87 -0.19 -12.77
CA GLU A 198 -25.48 0.08 -14.08
C GLU A 198 -25.92 -1.22 -14.76
N LEU A 199 -25.09 -2.26 -14.73
CA LEU A 199 -25.47 -3.57 -15.27
C LEU A 199 -26.69 -4.14 -14.53
N VAL A 200 -26.69 -4.11 -13.21
CA VAL A 200 -27.79 -4.66 -12.38
C VAL A 200 -29.10 -3.93 -12.64
N ALA A 201 -29.05 -2.62 -12.85
CA ALA A 201 -30.23 -1.80 -13.16
C ALA A 201 -30.77 -2.00 -14.58
N ASN A 202 -29.98 -2.59 -15.50
CA ASN A 202 -30.37 -2.75 -16.90
C ASN A 202 -31.43 -3.84 -17.05
N PRO A 203 -32.54 -3.59 -17.79
CA PRO A 203 -33.56 -4.62 -18.09
C PRO A 203 -32.99 -5.86 -18.76
N ASP A 204 -32.00 -5.70 -19.66
CA ASP A 204 -31.34 -6.76 -20.41
C ASP A 204 -30.07 -7.28 -19.74
N ARG A 205 -29.92 -7.10 -18.40
CA ARG A 205 -28.71 -7.46 -17.63
C ARG A 205 -28.23 -8.89 -17.85
N ASN A 206 -29.15 -9.85 -18.05
CA ASN A 206 -28.77 -11.24 -18.28
C ASN A 206 -28.07 -11.43 -19.62
N ILE A 207 -28.53 -10.72 -20.68
CA ILE A 207 -27.88 -10.72 -21.99
C ILE A 207 -26.49 -10.04 -21.88
N ALA A 208 -26.43 -8.86 -21.27
CA ALA A 208 -25.20 -8.13 -21.12
C ALA A 208 -24.18 -8.93 -20.29
N ALA A 209 -24.61 -9.59 -19.20
CA ALA A 209 -23.75 -10.46 -18.39
C ALA A 209 -23.24 -11.67 -19.17
N ALA A 210 -24.07 -12.29 -20.02
CA ALA A 210 -23.66 -13.42 -20.86
C ALA A 210 -22.64 -13.01 -21.94
N LEU A 211 -22.68 -11.77 -22.42
CA LEU A 211 -21.75 -11.21 -23.39
C LEU A 211 -20.47 -10.62 -22.73
N ALA A 212 -20.41 -10.54 -21.40
CA ALA A 212 -19.30 -9.96 -20.67
C ALA A 212 -17.99 -10.75 -20.90
N ALA A 213 -16.97 -10.06 -21.38
CA ALA A 213 -15.67 -10.64 -21.72
C ALA A 213 -14.52 -9.93 -20.99
N GLY A 214 -13.31 -9.97 -21.56
CA GLY A 214 -12.08 -9.48 -20.90
C GLY A 214 -12.18 -8.05 -20.38
N CYS A 215 -12.66 -7.10 -21.20
CA CYS A 215 -12.80 -5.70 -20.80
C CYS A 215 -13.65 -5.55 -19.53
N TRP A 216 -14.84 -6.18 -19.50
CA TRP A 216 -15.74 -6.14 -18.36
C TRP A 216 -15.10 -6.75 -17.11
N ARG A 217 -14.50 -7.95 -17.24
CA ARG A 217 -13.80 -8.62 -16.14
C ARG A 217 -12.69 -7.74 -15.54
N ASP A 218 -11.87 -7.13 -16.38
CA ASP A 218 -10.74 -6.34 -15.95
C ASP A 218 -11.20 -5.06 -15.23
N MET A 219 -12.27 -4.42 -15.73
CA MET A 219 -12.85 -3.20 -15.14
C MET A 219 -13.64 -3.45 -13.85
N THR A 220 -14.16 -4.67 -13.64
CA THR A 220 -15.02 -4.98 -12.49
C THR A 220 -14.37 -5.88 -11.43
N ARG A 221 -13.14 -6.32 -11.63
CA ARG A 221 -12.42 -7.21 -10.70
C ARG A 221 -12.39 -6.67 -9.26
N VAL A 222 -12.10 -5.39 -9.09
CA VAL A 222 -11.98 -4.77 -7.76
C VAL A 222 -13.33 -4.58 -7.06
N SER A 223 -14.45 -4.60 -7.77
CA SER A 223 -15.79 -4.54 -7.18
C SER A 223 -16.23 -5.85 -6.51
N LEU A 224 -15.47 -6.94 -6.65
CA LEU A 224 -15.70 -8.21 -5.95
C LEU A 224 -15.22 -8.18 -4.50
N THR A 225 -14.53 -7.13 -4.08
CA THR A 225 -14.14 -6.91 -2.69
C THR A 225 -15.39 -6.77 -1.81
N ASP A 226 -15.30 -7.25 -0.56
CA ASP A 226 -16.36 -7.12 0.44
C ASP A 226 -16.86 -5.66 0.54
N PRO A 227 -18.19 -5.42 0.43
CA PRO A 227 -18.75 -4.07 0.41
C PRO A 227 -18.45 -3.24 1.66
N ASP A 228 -18.44 -3.85 2.87
CA ASP A 228 -18.14 -3.13 4.11
C ASP A 228 -16.68 -2.67 4.16
N ARG A 229 -15.76 -3.50 3.65
CA ARG A 229 -14.34 -3.15 3.55
C ARG A 229 -14.11 -2.02 2.55
N THR A 230 -14.77 -2.08 1.38
CA THR A 230 -14.69 -1.03 0.36
C THR A 230 -15.27 0.28 0.86
N ARG A 231 -16.45 0.22 1.51
CA ARG A 231 -17.07 1.38 2.14
C ARG A 231 -16.15 2.06 3.15
N ALA A 232 -15.58 1.28 4.09
CA ALA A 232 -14.68 1.82 5.11
C ALA A 232 -13.49 2.57 4.49
N MET A 233 -12.82 1.97 3.49
CA MET A 233 -11.71 2.56 2.78
C MET A 233 -12.06 3.90 2.11
N VAL A 234 -13.25 4.00 1.52
CA VAL A 234 -13.74 5.22 0.83
C VAL A 234 -14.14 6.30 1.86
N GLU A 235 -14.82 5.91 2.95
CA GLU A 235 -15.25 6.84 4.01
C GLU A 235 -14.04 7.41 4.77
N GLU A 236 -13.01 6.61 5.00
CA GLU A 236 -11.78 7.02 5.69
C GLU A 236 -10.94 8.04 4.89
N ASP A 237 -11.15 8.12 3.56
CA ASP A 237 -10.49 9.08 2.66
C ASP A 237 -11.50 9.93 1.86
N SER A 238 -12.64 10.21 2.46
CA SER A 238 -13.82 10.78 1.79
C SER A 238 -13.55 12.08 1.04
N LEU A 239 -12.73 12.98 1.58
CA LEU A 239 -12.45 14.28 0.95
C LEU A 239 -11.71 14.12 -0.39
N ASN A 240 -10.69 13.28 -0.41
CA ASN A 240 -9.91 13.04 -1.63
C ASN A 240 -10.75 12.27 -2.66
N VAL A 241 -11.49 11.25 -2.22
CA VAL A 241 -12.35 10.45 -3.10
C VAL A 241 -13.48 11.29 -3.68
N GLU A 242 -14.18 12.11 -2.88
CA GLU A 242 -15.23 13.02 -3.36
C GLU A 242 -14.70 13.95 -4.45
N ALA A 243 -13.57 14.61 -4.21
CA ALA A 243 -12.98 15.52 -5.17
C ALA A 243 -12.63 14.83 -6.50
N LEU A 244 -12.12 13.60 -6.44
CA LEU A 244 -11.80 12.79 -7.61
C LEU A 244 -13.04 12.36 -8.37
N LEU A 245 -14.07 11.90 -7.67
CA LEU A 245 -15.35 11.47 -8.29
C LEU A 245 -16.04 12.62 -8.99
N ARG A 246 -16.06 13.83 -8.40
CA ARG A 246 -16.64 15.01 -9.05
C ARG A 246 -15.90 15.37 -10.35
N ARG A 247 -14.56 15.31 -10.35
CA ARG A 247 -13.77 15.52 -11.57
C ARG A 247 -14.00 14.43 -12.62
N MET A 248 -14.11 13.18 -12.21
CA MET A 248 -14.42 12.07 -13.10
C MET A 248 -15.82 12.23 -13.72
N ALA A 249 -16.82 12.57 -12.90
CA ALA A 249 -18.18 12.81 -13.38
C ALA A 249 -18.22 13.95 -14.43
N ALA A 250 -17.51 15.06 -14.21
CA ALA A 250 -17.42 16.14 -15.19
C ALA A 250 -16.81 15.63 -16.51
N ARG A 251 -15.68 14.92 -16.47
CA ARG A 251 -15.06 14.33 -17.69
C ARG A 251 -15.98 13.37 -18.45
N LEU A 252 -16.78 12.58 -17.75
CA LEU A 252 -17.74 11.68 -18.38
C LEU A 252 -18.92 12.43 -18.98
N THR A 253 -19.39 13.50 -18.35
CA THR A 253 -20.42 14.39 -18.88
C THR A 253 -19.93 15.07 -20.15
N ASP A 254 -18.73 15.67 -20.12
CA ASP A 254 -18.12 16.30 -21.29
C ASP A 254 -18.01 15.31 -22.46
N MET A 255 -17.60 14.07 -22.20
CA MET A 255 -17.54 13.03 -23.23
C MET A 255 -18.93 12.72 -23.82
N ALA A 256 -19.95 12.62 -22.98
CA ALA A 256 -21.33 12.39 -23.45
C ALA A 256 -21.81 13.54 -24.35
N ASP A 257 -21.51 14.79 -23.99
CA ASP A 257 -21.85 15.97 -24.76
C ASP A 257 -21.11 16.00 -26.12
N GLN A 258 -19.84 15.62 -26.15
CA GLN A 258 -19.06 15.49 -27.40
C GLN A 258 -19.67 14.41 -28.33
N LEU A 259 -20.05 13.26 -27.77
CA LEU A 259 -20.73 12.21 -28.55
C LEU A 259 -22.09 12.68 -29.08
N HIS A 260 -22.83 13.47 -28.29
CA HIS A 260 -24.10 14.06 -28.74
C HIS A 260 -23.91 15.05 -29.88
N ALA A 261 -22.80 15.80 -29.89
CA ALA A 261 -22.47 16.75 -30.97
C ALA A 261 -22.12 16.06 -32.31
N GLY A 262 -21.91 14.74 -32.33
CA GLY A 262 -21.59 13.95 -33.53
C GLY A 262 -20.30 14.42 -34.22
N ALA A 263 -20.36 14.62 -35.55
CA ALA A 263 -19.18 14.99 -36.32
C ALA A 263 -18.50 16.29 -35.86
N ALA A 264 -19.23 17.21 -35.23
CA ALA A 264 -18.65 18.43 -34.66
C ALA A 264 -17.77 18.17 -33.42
N GLY A 265 -18.01 17.05 -32.69
CA GLY A 265 -17.24 16.65 -31.50
C GLY A 265 -16.11 15.67 -31.80
N GLU A 266 -15.92 15.19 -33.03
CA GLU A 266 -14.99 14.11 -33.34
C GLU A 266 -13.54 14.38 -32.90
N GLN A 267 -13.06 15.60 -33.09
CA GLN A 267 -11.72 16.00 -32.71
C GLN A 267 -11.53 16.02 -31.17
N ASP A 268 -12.57 16.43 -30.44
CA ASP A 268 -12.56 16.48 -28.97
C ASP A 268 -12.63 15.10 -28.36
N VAL A 269 -13.40 14.18 -28.98
CA VAL A 269 -13.42 12.75 -28.61
C VAL A 269 -12.04 12.11 -28.76
N MET A 270 -11.35 12.37 -29.88
CA MET A 270 -9.97 11.90 -30.07
C MET A 270 -9.02 12.51 -29.04
N GLY A 271 -9.16 13.79 -28.73
CA GLY A 271 -8.39 14.51 -27.70
C GLY A 271 -8.49 13.85 -26.33
N PHE A 272 -9.70 13.48 -25.91
CA PHE A 272 -9.94 12.78 -24.65
C PHE A 272 -9.13 11.47 -24.55
N PHE A 273 -9.12 10.65 -25.58
CA PHE A 273 -8.33 9.42 -25.57
C PHE A 273 -6.82 9.66 -25.64
N ALA A 274 -6.37 10.70 -26.33
CA ALA A 274 -4.96 11.05 -26.47
C ALA A 274 -4.33 11.60 -25.16
N GLU A 275 -5.13 12.22 -24.28
CA GLU A 275 -4.65 12.69 -22.95
C GLU A 275 -3.95 11.59 -22.15
N GLY A 276 -4.33 10.32 -22.32
CA GLY A 276 -3.73 9.17 -21.63
C GLY A 276 -2.38 8.70 -22.17
N ASP A 277 -1.87 9.27 -23.25
CA ASP A 277 -0.65 8.79 -23.91
C ASP A 277 0.63 8.86 -23.05
N PRO A 278 0.84 9.87 -22.19
CA PRO A 278 1.99 9.84 -21.28
C PRO A 278 2.01 8.58 -20.39
N PHE A 279 0.85 8.22 -19.83
CA PHE A 279 0.75 7.03 -19.00
C PHE A 279 0.89 5.73 -19.81
N ARG A 280 0.37 5.66 -21.04
CA ARG A 280 0.55 4.49 -21.92
C ARG A 280 2.03 4.28 -22.24
N ARG A 281 2.78 5.35 -22.56
CA ARG A 281 4.23 5.28 -22.79
C ARG A 281 4.98 4.84 -21.56
N TYR A 282 4.67 5.41 -20.39
CA TYR A 282 5.24 5.01 -19.10
C TYR A 282 4.99 3.51 -18.82
N LYS A 283 3.75 3.06 -18.96
CA LYS A 283 3.37 1.64 -18.75
C LYS A 283 4.12 0.71 -19.68
N ALA A 284 4.23 1.05 -20.96
CA ALA A 284 4.98 0.27 -21.95
C ALA A 284 6.48 0.19 -21.58
N ALA A 285 7.11 1.28 -21.18
CA ALA A 285 8.52 1.30 -20.75
C ALA A 285 8.75 0.42 -19.51
N VAL A 286 7.87 0.47 -18.51
CA VAL A 286 7.95 -0.37 -17.31
C VAL A 286 7.80 -1.86 -17.67
N THR A 287 6.83 -2.18 -18.52
CA THR A 287 6.60 -3.57 -18.96
C THR A 287 7.80 -4.10 -19.77
N HIS A 288 8.35 -3.30 -20.67
CA HIS A 288 9.52 -3.69 -21.46
C HIS A 288 10.74 -3.97 -20.58
N ALA A 289 11.04 -3.12 -19.62
CA ALA A 289 12.14 -3.33 -18.67
C ALA A 289 11.95 -4.63 -17.87
N GLY A 290 10.72 -4.92 -17.40
CA GLY A 290 10.40 -6.15 -16.69
C GLY A 290 10.59 -7.40 -17.54
N ILE A 291 10.17 -7.38 -18.81
CA ILE A 291 10.38 -8.49 -19.75
C ILE A 291 11.88 -8.73 -19.99
N THR A 292 12.65 -7.68 -20.21
CA THR A 292 14.10 -7.78 -20.41
C THR A 292 14.80 -8.41 -19.21
N ALA A 293 14.41 -8.02 -17.99
CA ALA A 293 14.95 -8.57 -16.75
C ALA A 293 14.58 -10.07 -16.58
N ALA A 294 13.34 -10.45 -16.91
CA ALA A 294 12.91 -11.85 -16.87
C ALA A 294 13.70 -12.72 -17.88
N GLN A 295 13.93 -12.22 -19.09
CA GLN A 295 14.74 -12.91 -20.10
C GLN A 295 16.20 -13.06 -19.69
N ALA A 296 16.74 -12.08 -18.95
CA ALA A 296 18.09 -12.14 -18.39
C ALA A 296 18.21 -13.05 -17.14
N GLY A 297 17.12 -13.69 -16.69
CA GLY A 297 17.11 -14.55 -15.51
C GLY A 297 17.19 -13.82 -14.17
N THR A 298 17.05 -12.49 -14.17
CA THR A 298 17.10 -11.65 -12.97
C THR A 298 15.73 -11.41 -12.32
N ALA A 299 14.64 -11.91 -12.96
CA ALA A 299 13.28 -11.82 -12.46
C ALA A 299 12.44 -13.00 -12.95
N THR A 300 11.37 -13.35 -12.23
CA THR A 300 10.37 -14.32 -12.70
C THR A 300 9.35 -13.64 -13.64
N ALA A 301 8.69 -14.44 -14.49
CA ALA A 301 7.66 -13.92 -15.41
C ALA A 301 6.50 -13.19 -14.67
N GLN A 302 6.19 -13.61 -13.45
CA GLN A 302 5.17 -12.99 -12.59
C GLN A 302 5.64 -11.64 -12.04
N GLN A 303 6.94 -11.46 -11.88
CA GLN A 303 7.58 -10.22 -11.47
C GLN A 303 7.72 -9.21 -12.63
N ALA A 304 7.71 -9.66 -13.88
CA ALA A 304 7.93 -8.82 -15.07
C ALA A 304 6.90 -7.69 -15.25
N GLY A 305 5.72 -7.77 -14.63
CA GLY A 305 4.69 -6.72 -14.70
C GLY A 305 4.69 -5.73 -13.54
N THR A 306 5.34 -6.07 -12.41
CA THR A 306 5.26 -5.30 -11.16
C THR A 306 6.62 -4.93 -10.59
N THR A 307 7.69 -5.64 -10.96
CA THR A 307 9.00 -5.41 -10.39
C THR A 307 9.81 -4.40 -11.20
N ALA A 308 10.66 -3.76 -10.49
CA ALA A 308 11.68 -2.88 -10.98
C ALA A 308 12.96 -3.63 -11.42
N ALA A 309 12.90 -4.93 -11.61
CA ALA A 309 14.02 -5.66 -12.20
C ALA A 309 14.34 -5.07 -13.57
N GLY A 310 15.62 -4.70 -13.78
CA GLY A 310 16.09 -4.07 -15.01
C GLY A 310 16.19 -2.54 -15.01
N PHE A 311 15.75 -1.87 -13.94
CA PHE A 311 16.01 -0.43 -13.81
C PHE A 311 17.36 -0.17 -13.13
N PRO A 312 18.12 0.86 -13.58
CA PRO A 312 19.41 1.18 -12.98
C PRO A 312 19.26 1.65 -11.54
N GLU A 313 20.24 1.33 -10.73
CA GLU A 313 20.35 1.80 -9.35
C GLU A 313 21.49 2.80 -9.22
N ARG A 314 21.38 3.67 -8.24
CA ARG A 314 22.45 4.57 -7.79
C ARG A 314 22.37 4.79 -6.29
N GLU A 315 23.47 5.26 -5.73
CA GLU A 315 23.51 5.69 -4.33
C GLU A 315 22.97 7.12 -4.18
N LEU A 316 22.25 7.33 -3.09
CA LEU A 316 21.74 8.63 -2.66
C LEU A 316 22.26 8.92 -1.26
N ALA A 317 23.08 9.97 -1.12
CA ALA A 317 23.48 10.47 0.18
C ALA A 317 22.27 11.10 0.89
N VAL A 318 22.03 10.69 2.13
CA VAL A 318 20.95 11.17 2.98
C VAL A 318 21.55 12.06 4.07
N PRO A 319 21.40 13.39 3.99
CA PRO A 319 22.02 14.32 4.93
C PRO A 319 21.44 14.16 6.35
N GLU A 320 22.14 14.65 7.35
CA GLU A 320 21.65 14.65 8.72
C GLU A 320 20.49 15.65 8.87
N ALA A 321 20.67 16.86 8.43
CA ALA A 321 19.63 17.89 8.40
C ALA A 321 18.92 17.87 7.03
N GLY A 322 17.58 17.94 7.03
CA GLY A 322 16.78 17.97 5.81
C GLY A 322 16.70 16.61 5.07
N TRP A 323 16.92 15.51 5.78
CA TRP A 323 16.83 14.18 5.21
C TRP A 323 15.44 13.88 4.64
N GLN A 324 14.38 14.35 5.31
CA GLN A 324 12.99 14.18 4.84
C GLN A 324 12.83 14.80 3.44
N GLN A 325 13.25 16.06 3.28
CA GLN A 325 13.15 16.77 1.99
C GLN A 325 13.95 16.08 0.89
N THR A 326 15.13 15.53 1.22
CA THR A 326 15.95 14.79 0.27
C THR A 326 15.22 13.54 -0.23
N LEU A 327 14.58 12.77 0.65
CA LEU A 327 13.84 11.57 0.29
C LEU A 327 12.50 11.88 -0.41
N LEU A 328 11.78 12.90 0.06
CA LEU A 328 10.56 13.39 -0.61
C LEU A 328 10.85 13.87 -2.04
N PHE A 329 11.98 14.55 -2.23
CA PHE A 329 12.39 15.01 -3.55
C PHE A 329 12.79 13.85 -4.48
N SER A 330 13.44 12.82 -3.96
CA SER A 330 13.73 11.57 -4.67
C SER A 330 12.43 10.89 -5.12
N ALA A 331 11.45 10.78 -4.23
CA ALA A 331 10.15 10.18 -4.54
C ALA A 331 9.38 10.93 -5.65
N ARG A 332 9.45 12.27 -5.69
CA ARG A 332 8.83 13.09 -6.76
C ARG A 332 9.37 12.79 -8.15
N ARG A 333 10.59 12.24 -8.24
CA ARG A 333 11.17 11.75 -9.50
C ARG A 333 10.79 10.30 -9.81
N GLY A 334 9.91 9.68 -9.00
CA GLY A 334 9.51 8.28 -9.15
C GLY A 334 10.57 7.29 -8.69
N GLU A 335 11.61 7.73 -7.96
CA GLU A 335 12.68 6.88 -7.44
C GLU A 335 12.20 6.11 -6.20
N ALA A 336 12.64 4.86 -6.06
CA ALA A 336 12.32 4.01 -4.92
C ALA A 336 13.61 3.51 -4.25
N ILE A 337 13.62 3.48 -2.93
CA ILE A 337 14.71 2.91 -2.14
C ILE A 337 14.62 1.38 -2.23
N THR A 338 15.72 0.73 -2.61
CA THR A 338 15.86 -0.73 -2.64
C THR A 338 16.66 -1.25 -1.45
N GLY A 339 17.41 -0.39 -0.75
CA GLY A 339 18.21 -0.74 0.40
C GLY A 339 19.07 0.42 0.89
N PHE A 340 20.00 0.09 1.78
CA PHE A 340 20.98 1.03 2.35
C PHE A 340 22.35 0.38 2.37
N VAL A 341 23.37 1.09 1.88
CA VAL A 341 24.79 0.70 2.06
C VAL A 341 25.21 0.92 3.52
N HIS A 342 24.83 2.05 4.07
CA HIS A 342 24.90 2.40 5.48
C HIS A 342 23.81 3.41 5.84
N PRO A 343 23.55 3.73 7.11
CA PRO A 343 22.38 4.51 7.52
C PRO A 343 22.15 5.84 6.79
N ARG A 344 23.20 6.45 6.23
CA ARG A 344 23.11 7.74 5.50
C ARG A 344 23.37 7.60 4.00
N GLN A 345 23.28 6.38 3.48
CA GLN A 345 23.48 6.14 2.03
C GLN A 345 22.49 5.10 1.53
N ALA A 346 21.40 5.60 0.95
CA ALA A 346 20.36 4.77 0.35
C ALA A 346 20.77 4.29 -1.05
N ILE A 347 20.36 3.09 -1.41
CA ILE A 347 20.34 2.61 -2.79
C ILE A 347 18.98 2.93 -3.35
N ILE A 348 18.94 3.71 -4.43
CA ILE A 348 17.69 4.09 -5.09
C ILE A 348 17.66 3.56 -6.52
N GLN A 349 16.47 3.12 -6.90
CA GLN A 349 16.17 2.65 -8.22
C GLN A 349 15.52 3.75 -9.04
N LEU A 350 16.04 3.97 -10.27
CA LEU A 350 15.58 5.00 -11.20
C LEU A 350 14.45 4.41 -12.06
N ARG A 351 13.30 5.03 -12.08
CA ARG A 351 12.19 4.65 -12.94
C ARG A 351 12.00 5.66 -14.07
N PRO A 352 11.40 5.26 -15.21
CA PRO A 352 11.00 6.22 -16.24
C PRO A 352 10.12 7.31 -15.60
N ALA A 353 10.31 8.56 -16.01
CA ALA A 353 9.36 9.62 -15.70
C ALA A 353 8.11 9.47 -16.60
N MET A 354 6.97 9.89 -16.07
CA MET A 354 5.72 9.96 -16.82
C MET A 354 5.62 11.30 -17.56
#